data_85a62704ef9adf7a5120a434219476f2
#
_entry.id   85a62704ef9adf7a5120a434219476f2
#
_cell.length_a   1.000
_cell.length_b   1.000
_cell.length_c   1.000
_cell.angle_alpha   90.00
_cell.angle_beta   90.00
_cell.angle_gamma   90.00
#
_symmetry.space_group_name_H-M   'P 1'
#
loop_
_entity.id
_entity.type
_entity.pdbx_description
1 polymer ?
#
loop_
_entity_poly.entity_id
_entity_poly.type
_entity_poly.pdbx_seq_one_letter_code
_entity_poly.pdbx_strand_id
1 'polypeptide(L)' 'AAQVVEASAGGGMVSVKVNGKQELLEVVIEKDVVNPDDVEMLQDLIVAAVNEGMKKAQLLMQDKLQGITGGLNIPGMF' A
#
# COMPACT_ATOMS: atom_id res chain seq x y z
N ALA A 1 11.11 14.98 1.24
CA ALA A 1 10.26 14.83 0.11
C ALA A 1 9.38 13.61 0.22
N ALA A 2 8.24 13.73 -0.34
CA ALA A 2 7.24 12.71 -0.21
C ALA A 2 7.52 11.56 -1.17
N GLN A 3 7.72 10.40 -0.63
CA GLN A 3 7.75 9.20 -1.45
C GLN A 3 6.36 8.58 -1.42
N VAL A 4 5.89 8.22 -2.57
CA VAL A 4 4.55 7.70 -2.74
C VAL A 4 4.63 6.30 -3.33
N VAL A 5 3.91 5.37 -2.72
CA VAL A 5 3.76 4.03 -3.27
C VAL A 5 2.33 3.85 -3.71
N GLU A 6 2.15 2.97 -4.68
CA GLU A 6 0.82 2.65 -5.19
C GLU A 6 0.55 1.18 -4.98
N ALA A 7 -0.68 0.86 -4.70
CA ALA A 7 -1.11 -0.51 -4.56
C ALA A 7 -2.51 -0.65 -5.12
N SER A 8 -2.88 -1.87 -5.45
CA SER A 8 -4.21 -2.10 -6.01
C SER A 8 -4.71 -3.46 -5.57
N ALA A 9 -5.98 -3.68 -5.77
CA ALA A 9 -6.63 -4.94 -5.51
C ALA A 9 -7.64 -5.21 -6.61
N GLY A 10 -7.99 -6.47 -6.78
CA GLY A 10 -8.97 -6.86 -7.77
C GLY A 10 -8.54 -6.59 -9.20
N GLY A 11 -7.24 -6.79 -9.47
CA GLY A 11 -6.74 -6.56 -10.82
C GLY A 11 -6.71 -5.10 -11.23
N GLY A 12 -6.65 -4.20 -10.26
CA GLY A 12 -6.62 -2.78 -10.53
C GLY A 12 -7.95 -2.08 -10.39
N MET A 13 -8.96 -2.81 -9.94
CA MET A 13 -10.28 -2.20 -9.77
C MET A 13 -10.29 -1.13 -8.71
N VAL A 14 -9.48 -1.31 -7.67
CA VAL A 14 -9.30 -0.32 -6.62
C VAL A 14 -7.81 -0.10 -6.47
N SER A 15 -7.39 1.15 -6.51
CA SER A 15 -5.98 1.48 -6.29
C SER A 15 -5.87 2.59 -5.26
N VAL A 16 -4.73 2.62 -4.58
CA VAL A 16 -4.49 3.60 -3.53
C VAL A 16 -3.08 4.15 -3.68
N LYS A 17 -2.90 5.35 -3.13
CA LYS A 17 -1.58 5.96 -3.01
C LYS A 17 -1.33 6.26 -1.55
N VAL A 18 -0.16 5.85 -1.08
CA VAL A 18 0.24 6.00 0.32
C VAL A 18 1.63 6.60 0.35
N ASN A 19 1.88 7.55 1.24
CA ASN A 19 3.21 8.15 1.33
C ASN A 19 4.07 7.41 2.36
N GLY A 20 5.31 7.85 2.48
CA GLY A 20 6.25 7.22 3.39
C GLY A 20 5.91 7.35 4.86
N LYS A 21 5.00 8.24 5.19
CA LYS A 21 4.51 8.38 6.56
C LYS A 21 3.29 7.50 6.81
N GLN A 22 2.99 6.63 5.87
CA GLN A 22 1.84 5.73 5.94
C GLN A 22 0.52 6.49 5.97
N GLU A 23 0.47 7.59 5.26
CA GLU A 23 -0.77 8.35 5.08
C GLU A 23 -1.39 7.96 3.76
N LEU A 24 -2.67 7.64 3.81
CA LEU A 24 -3.42 7.34 2.60
C LEU A 24 -3.75 8.65 1.92
N LEU A 25 -3.27 8.81 0.68
CA LEU A 25 -3.41 10.06 -0.05
C LEU A 25 -4.57 10.05 -1.02
N GLU A 26 -4.83 8.90 -1.62
CA GLU A 26 -5.81 8.83 -2.69
C GLU A 26 -6.33 7.41 -2.82
N VAL A 27 -7.62 7.30 -3.11
CA VAL A 27 -8.25 6.01 -3.45
C VAL A 27 -8.97 6.22 -4.78
N VAL A 28 -8.66 5.36 -5.75
CA VAL A 28 -9.30 5.39 -7.04
C VAL A 28 -10.09 4.09 -7.20
N ILE A 29 -11.36 4.23 -7.51
CA ILE A 29 -12.27 3.09 -7.64
C ILE A 29 -12.86 3.12 -9.02
N GLU A 30 -12.77 2.01 -9.75
CA GLU A 30 -13.38 1.92 -11.07
C GLU A 30 -14.90 1.86 -10.94
N LYS A 31 -15.57 2.52 -11.85
CA LYS A 31 -17.01 2.58 -11.80
C LYS A 31 -17.66 1.21 -11.87
N ASP A 32 -17.05 0.32 -12.63
CA ASP A 32 -17.61 -1.02 -12.83
C ASP A 32 -17.67 -1.83 -11.56
N VAL A 33 -16.87 -1.45 -10.56
CA VAL A 33 -16.85 -2.15 -9.29
C VAL A 33 -17.92 -1.67 -8.34
N VAL A 34 -18.44 -0.48 -8.59
CA VAL A 34 -19.43 0.13 -7.70
C VAL A 34 -20.78 -0.47 -8.00
N ASN A 35 -21.16 -1.46 -7.22
CA ASN A 35 -22.40 -2.19 -7.40
C ASN A 35 -23.17 -2.14 -6.09
N PRO A 36 -24.31 -1.43 -6.07
CA PRO A 36 -25.06 -1.33 -4.80
C PRO A 36 -25.57 -2.66 -4.28
N ASP A 37 -25.63 -3.67 -5.15
CA ASP A 37 -26.06 -5.00 -4.72
C ASP A 37 -24.91 -5.82 -4.14
N ASP A 38 -23.68 -5.34 -4.24
CA ASP A 38 -22.52 -6.08 -3.75
C ASP A 38 -21.51 -5.13 -3.14
N VAL A 39 -21.95 -4.42 -2.13
CA VAL A 39 -21.11 -3.45 -1.45
C VAL A 39 -19.99 -4.14 -0.68
N GLU A 40 -20.23 -5.36 -0.22
CA GLU A 40 -19.22 -6.11 0.52
C GLU A 40 -17.97 -6.35 -0.32
N MET A 41 -18.16 -6.67 -1.59
CA MET A 41 -17.02 -6.89 -2.47
C MET A 41 -16.17 -5.62 -2.57
N LEU A 42 -16.84 -4.48 -2.73
CA LEU A 42 -16.13 -3.21 -2.80
C LEU A 42 -15.38 -2.92 -1.51
N GLN A 43 -16.01 -3.17 -0.38
CA GLN A 43 -15.37 -2.95 0.91
C GLN A 43 -14.13 -3.82 1.04
N ASP A 44 -14.23 -5.08 0.64
CA ASP A 44 -13.09 -5.98 0.73
C ASP A 44 -11.94 -5.54 -0.17
N LEU A 45 -12.26 -5.07 -1.36
CA LEU A 45 -11.24 -4.58 -2.28
C LEU A 45 -10.54 -3.35 -1.73
N ILE A 46 -11.30 -2.45 -1.12
CA ILE A 46 -10.72 -1.25 -0.53
C ILE A 46 -9.78 -1.63 0.62
N VAL A 47 -10.23 -2.52 1.49
CA VAL A 47 -9.41 -2.97 2.61
C VAL A 47 -8.12 -3.61 2.10
N ALA A 48 -8.24 -4.48 1.11
CA ALA A 48 -7.07 -5.15 0.56
C ALA A 48 -6.09 -4.16 -0.06
N ALA A 49 -6.61 -3.19 -0.82
CA ALA A 49 -5.75 -2.22 -1.48
C ALA A 49 -5.05 -1.32 -0.45
N VAL A 50 -5.78 -0.85 0.55
CA VAL A 50 -5.21 0.01 1.57
C VAL A 50 -4.16 -0.73 2.39
N ASN A 51 -4.46 -1.97 2.77
CA ASN A 51 -3.50 -2.76 3.53
C ASN A 51 -2.23 -3.02 2.72
N GLU A 52 -2.39 -3.29 1.45
CA GLU A 52 -1.23 -3.51 0.59
C GLU A 52 -0.42 -2.24 0.45
N GLY A 53 -1.08 -1.10 0.31
CA GLY A 53 -0.40 0.19 0.24
C GLY A 53 0.36 0.51 1.49
N MET A 54 -0.26 0.28 2.64
CA MET A 54 0.40 0.51 3.92
C MET A 54 1.62 -0.39 4.08
N LYS A 55 1.48 -1.65 3.67
CA LYS A 55 2.59 -2.59 3.73
C LYS A 55 3.75 -2.14 2.86
N LYS A 56 3.44 -1.69 1.64
CA LYS A 56 4.49 -1.19 0.75
C LYS A 56 5.18 0.03 1.32
N ALA A 57 4.41 0.94 1.91
CA ALA A 57 4.98 2.13 2.52
C ALA A 57 5.90 1.76 3.67
N GLN A 58 5.48 0.80 4.47
CA GLN A 58 6.30 0.33 5.58
C GLN A 58 7.61 -0.29 5.09
N LEU A 59 7.52 -1.10 4.04
CA LEU A 59 8.71 -1.72 3.48
C LEU A 59 9.65 -0.68 2.89
N LEU A 60 9.10 0.36 2.28
CA LEU A 60 9.89 1.44 1.75
C LEU A 60 10.69 2.12 2.85
N MET A 61 10.06 2.38 3.98
CA MET A 61 10.74 3.00 5.11
C MET A 61 11.81 2.09 5.68
N GLN A 62 11.50 0.81 5.82
CA GLN A 62 12.47 -0.15 6.32
C GLN A 62 13.68 -0.25 5.38
N ASP A 63 13.41 -0.24 4.10
CA ASP A 63 14.46 -0.33 3.11
C ASP A 63 15.43 0.84 3.25
N LYS A 64 14.89 2.03 3.45
CA LYS A 64 15.73 3.20 3.63
C LYS A 64 16.57 3.11 4.89
N LEU A 65 15.97 2.64 5.96
CA LEU A 65 16.71 2.49 7.22
C LEU A 65 17.80 1.46 7.08
N GLN A 66 17.50 0.37 6.41
CA GLN A 66 18.50 -0.65 6.17
C GLN A 66 19.62 -0.13 5.30
N GLY A 67 19.30 0.71 4.36
CA GLY A 67 20.32 1.32 3.51
C GLY A 67 21.29 2.16 4.30
N ILE A 68 20.78 2.85 5.31
CA ILE A 68 21.62 3.67 6.15
C ILE A 68 22.50 2.83 7.05
N THR A 69 21.94 1.77 7.59
CA THR A 69 22.67 0.89 8.51
C THR A 69 23.09 -0.39 7.85
N GLY A 70 22.99 -0.45 6.56
CA GLY A 70 22.99 -1.69 5.81
C GLY A 70 24.16 -2.59 6.05
N GLY A 71 25.27 -2.05 6.29
CA GLY A 71 26.41 -2.89 6.53
C GLY A 71 26.29 -3.72 7.78
N LEU A 72 25.42 -3.34 8.62
CA LEU A 72 25.27 -4.03 9.86
C LEU A 72 24.43 -5.27 9.78
N ASN A 73 23.90 -5.44 9.05
CA ASN A 73 22.96 -6.42 9.17
C ASN A 73 23.07 -7.64 8.86
N ILE A 74 23.24 -7.67 9.20
CA ILE A 74 23.09 -8.51 8.95
C ILE A 74 22.59 -9.21 9.51
N PRO A 75 22.45 -9.25 9.80
CA PRO A 75 21.84 -9.79 10.26
C PRO A 75 21.28 -10.44 10.43
N GLY A 76 21.54 -10.44 10.53
CA GLY A 76 20.87 -10.95 10.69
C GLY A 76 20.78 -11.55 11.05
N MET A 77 21.19 -11.36 10.99
CA MET A 77 21.12 -11.69 11.08
C MET A 77 20.79 -12.29 11.63
N PHE A 78 20.74 -12.45 11.86
CA PHE A 78 20.38 -12.83 12.10
C PHE A 78 20.13 -13.33 12.03
#